data_4fd512174de09a988b934238bdb5eb52
#
_entry.id   4fd512174de09a988b934238bdb5eb52
#
_cell.length_a   1.000
_cell.length_b   1.000
_cell.length_c   1.000
_cell.angle_alpha   90.00
_cell.angle_beta   90.00
_cell.angle_gamma   90.00
#
_symmetry.space_group_name_H-M   'P 1'
#
loop_
_entity.id
_entity.type
_entity.pdbx_description
1 polymer ?
#
loop_
_entity_poly.entity_id
_entity_poly.type
_entity_poly.pdbx_seq_one_letter_code
_entity_poly.pdbx_strand_id
1 'polypeptide(L)'
;MTFGNRVFTQVDRPSAELVARLAEIPTPDLADSMKRAGVVSGGIQAIYRPMRRVAGSAVTINLLDGSFFNMLKIGMEMTRPGDMLVIAGRANINYALLGGNVCKGLKHRGVVGCVVDGAVRDVAQIRDLDFPVHARGLAINAGPTVGPGEVNVPVAFGHCVVFPGDVVVADEEGIVVVPPRYAE
;
A
#
# COMPACT_ATOMS: atom_id res chain seq x y z
N MET A 1 -14.39 13.81 15.13
CA MET A 1 -13.09 13.53 14.46
C MET A 1 -12.32 14.84 14.42
N THR A 2 -11.07 14.87 14.86
CA THR A 2 -10.20 16.01 14.73
C THR A 2 -9.25 15.82 13.55
N PHE A 3 -8.85 16.89 12.89
CA PHE A 3 -7.83 16.86 11.84
C PHE A 3 -6.57 16.16 12.37
N GLY A 4 -6.02 15.24 11.58
CA GLY A 4 -4.87 14.42 11.99
C GLY A 4 -5.20 13.14 12.75
N ASN A 5 -6.49 12.86 13.02
CA ASN A 5 -6.97 11.62 13.65
C ASN A 5 -8.31 11.15 13.04
N ARG A 6 -8.45 11.28 11.72
CA ARG A 6 -9.68 10.88 11.02
C ARG A 6 -9.59 9.39 10.62
N VAL A 7 -10.68 8.68 10.86
CA VAL A 7 -10.84 7.29 10.41
C VAL A 7 -12.19 7.17 9.69
N PHE A 8 -12.16 6.89 8.40
CA PHE A 8 -13.35 6.60 7.62
C PHE A 8 -13.51 5.09 7.49
N THR A 9 -14.66 4.58 7.88
CA THR A 9 -14.90 3.12 7.93
C THR A 9 -15.46 2.56 6.64
N GLN A 10 -15.91 3.43 5.72
CA GLN A 10 -16.46 3.03 4.45
C GLN A 10 -15.49 3.38 3.32
N VAL A 11 -15.29 2.43 2.43
CA VAL A 11 -14.50 2.56 1.20
C VAL A 11 -15.36 2.00 0.07
N ASP A 12 -15.55 2.81 -0.97
CA ASP A 12 -16.19 2.38 -2.21
C ASP A 12 -15.20 1.56 -3.01
N ARG A 13 -15.33 0.24 -2.90
CA ARG A 13 -14.44 -0.71 -3.59
C ARG A 13 -14.94 -0.99 -5.01
N PRO A 14 -14.04 -1.06 -5.99
CA PRO A 14 -14.39 -1.54 -7.33
C PRO A 14 -14.86 -3.01 -7.29
N SER A 15 -15.51 -3.45 -8.35
CA SER A 15 -15.90 -4.85 -8.48
C SER A 15 -14.68 -5.78 -8.47
N ALA A 16 -14.85 -6.97 -7.93
CA ALA A 16 -13.77 -7.98 -7.95
C ALA A 16 -13.35 -8.35 -9.38
N GLU A 17 -14.29 -8.31 -10.33
CA GLU A 17 -14.02 -8.56 -11.74
C GLU A 17 -13.08 -7.50 -12.34
N LEU A 18 -13.31 -6.22 -12.06
CA LEU A 18 -12.42 -5.14 -12.51
C LEU A 18 -11.01 -5.32 -11.94
N VAL A 19 -10.89 -5.59 -10.63
CA VAL A 19 -9.60 -5.81 -9.99
C VAL A 19 -8.88 -7.00 -10.61
N ALA A 20 -9.59 -8.11 -10.87
CA ALA A 20 -9.02 -9.31 -11.49
C ALA A 20 -8.52 -9.03 -12.92
N ARG A 21 -9.29 -8.29 -13.73
CA ARG A 21 -8.86 -7.88 -15.09
C ARG A 21 -7.58 -7.04 -15.05
N LEU A 22 -7.49 -6.07 -14.14
CA LEU A 22 -6.30 -5.23 -14.00
C LEU A 22 -5.08 -6.02 -13.50
N ALA A 23 -5.27 -7.07 -12.69
CA ALA A 23 -4.20 -7.94 -12.23
C ALA A 23 -3.51 -8.72 -13.37
N GLU A 24 -4.20 -8.95 -14.50
CA GLU A 24 -3.64 -9.66 -15.66
C GLU A 24 -2.72 -8.77 -16.51
N ILE A 25 -2.79 -7.44 -16.37
CA ILE A 25 -2.05 -6.50 -17.19
C ILE A 25 -0.70 -6.16 -16.53
N PRO A 26 0.45 -6.30 -17.22
CA PRO A 26 1.74 -5.86 -16.72
C PRO A 26 1.75 -4.37 -16.33
N THR A 27 2.50 -4.02 -15.26
CA THR A 27 2.56 -2.61 -14.82
C THR A 27 3.10 -1.66 -15.89
N PRO A 28 4.07 -2.02 -16.77
CA PRO A 28 4.48 -1.17 -17.87
C PRO A 28 3.35 -0.89 -18.88
N ASP A 29 2.54 -1.90 -19.22
CA ASP A 29 1.44 -1.75 -20.18
C ASP A 29 0.32 -0.85 -19.60
N LEU A 30 0.03 -0.99 -18.30
CA LEU A 30 -0.88 -0.07 -17.60
C LEU A 30 -0.32 1.36 -17.58
N ALA A 31 0.97 1.52 -17.32
CA ALA A 31 1.63 2.81 -17.30
C ALA A 31 1.53 3.52 -18.66
N ASP A 32 1.76 2.79 -19.74
CA ASP A 32 1.69 3.34 -21.10
C ASP A 32 0.26 3.69 -21.49
N SER A 33 -0.71 2.82 -21.22
CA SER A 33 -2.14 3.05 -21.48
C SER A 33 -2.66 4.30 -20.76
N MET A 34 -2.22 4.53 -19.55
CA MET A 34 -2.57 5.69 -18.71
C MET A 34 -1.69 6.93 -18.98
N LYS A 35 -0.85 6.91 -20.01
CA LYS A 35 0.10 8.01 -20.30
C LYS A 35 0.95 8.39 -19.07
N ARG A 36 1.27 7.41 -18.26
CA ARG A 36 2.06 7.51 -17.02
C ARG A 36 1.39 8.26 -15.86
N ALA A 37 0.12 8.62 -15.96
CA ALA A 37 -0.57 9.43 -14.95
C ALA A 37 -0.71 8.73 -13.58
N GLY A 38 -0.76 7.40 -13.55
CA GLY A 38 -0.89 6.60 -12.32
C GLY A 38 0.39 5.94 -11.83
N VAL A 39 1.54 6.21 -12.48
CA VAL A 39 2.81 5.55 -12.11
C VAL A 39 3.33 6.09 -10.79
N VAL A 40 3.54 5.18 -9.84
CA VAL A 40 4.21 5.51 -8.58
C VAL A 40 5.71 5.52 -8.80
N SER A 41 6.35 6.61 -8.46
CA SER A 41 7.79 6.80 -8.60
C SER A 41 8.42 7.25 -7.27
N GLY A 42 9.64 7.75 -7.29
CA GLY A 42 10.28 8.30 -6.10
C GLY A 42 10.95 7.25 -5.23
N GLY A 43 11.40 6.12 -5.82
CA GLY A 43 12.22 5.15 -5.12
C GLY A 43 11.44 4.11 -4.29
N ILE A 44 10.12 3.99 -4.50
CA ILE A 44 9.32 2.91 -3.92
C ILE A 44 9.46 1.69 -4.84
N GLN A 45 10.05 0.61 -4.34
CA GLN A 45 10.42 -0.56 -5.14
C GLN A 45 10.03 -1.87 -4.44
N ALA A 46 9.94 -2.95 -5.20
CA ALA A 46 9.83 -4.30 -4.67
C ALA A 46 10.98 -4.61 -3.71
N ILE A 47 10.67 -5.04 -2.48
CA ILE A 47 11.70 -5.29 -1.46
C ILE A 47 12.39 -6.65 -1.58
N TYR A 48 11.85 -7.55 -2.42
CA TYR A 48 12.45 -8.84 -2.77
C TYR A 48 12.08 -9.24 -4.20
N ARG A 49 12.80 -10.20 -4.76
CA ARG A 49 12.54 -10.78 -6.09
C ARG A 49 12.81 -12.28 -6.07
N PRO A 50 12.12 -13.07 -6.92
CA PRO A 50 11.00 -12.67 -7.77
C PRO A 50 9.76 -12.31 -6.94
N MET A 51 8.92 -11.42 -7.45
CA MET A 51 7.67 -11.00 -6.81
C MET A 51 6.50 -11.15 -7.79
N ARG A 52 5.46 -11.85 -7.38
CA ARG A 52 4.26 -12.00 -8.21
C ARG A 52 3.51 -10.68 -8.34
N ARG A 53 2.86 -10.47 -9.50
CA ARG A 53 1.95 -9.35 -9.69
C ARG A 53 0.70 -9.53 -8.84
N VAL A 54 0.22 -8.43 -8.28
CA VAL A 54 -1.01 -8.34 -7.50
C VAL A 54 -1.76 -7.06 -7.85
N ALA A 55 -3.08 -7.11 -7.74
CA ALA A 55 -3.94 -5.95 -7.77
C ALA A 55 -4.90 -5.99 -6.58
N GLY A 56 -5.21 -4.83 -6.01
CA GLY A 56 -6.15 -4.73 -4.90
C GLY A 56 -6.71 -3.33 -4.72
N SER A 57 -7.87 -3.26 -4.07
CA SER A 57 -8.50 -1.99 -3.72
C SER A 57 -7.73 -1.31 -2.58
N ALA A 58 -7.41 -0.04 -2.74
CA ALA A 58 -6.61 0.71 -1.77
C ALA A 58 -7.35 0.94 -0.45
N VAL A 59 -6.76 0.48 0.64
CA VAL A 59 -7.01 0.98 1.99
C VAL A 59 -5.84 1.85 2.37
N THR A 60 -6.07 3.14 2.58
CA THR A 60 -5.00 4.12 2.77
C THR A 60 -4.78 4.45 4.23
N ILE A 61 -3.52 4.60 4.62
CA ILE A 61 -3.10 5.09 5.94
C ILE A 61 -2.16 6.27 5.74
N ASN A 62 -2.51 7.42 6.29
CA ASN A 62 -1.69 8.62 6.32
C ASN A 62 -1.01 8.73 7.69
N LEU A 63 0.28 8.48 7.76
CA LEU A 63 1.07 8.62 8.98
C LEU A 63 1.69 10.03 9.01
N LEU A 64 1.12 10.91 9.83
CA LEU A 64 1.47 12.33 9.80
C LEU A 64 2.89 12.64 10.27
N ASP A 65 3.49 11.77 11.07
CA ASP A 65 4.86 11.94 11.57
C ASP A 65 5.73 10.68 11.36
N GLY A 66 5.29 9.83 10.45
CA GLY A 66 6.10 8.75 9.88
C GLY A 66 6.17 7.45 10.67
N SER A 67 5.48 7.28 11.79
CA SER A 67 5.56 6.00 12.48
C SER A 67 4.56 5.81 13.63
N PHE A 68 3.39 5.25 13.32
CA PHE A 68 2.44 5.01 14.43
C PHE A 68 1.72 3.68 14.26
N PHE A 69 2.18 2.71 15.02
CA PHE A 69 1.66 1.35 14.97
C PHE A 69 0.15 1.27 15.31
N ASN A 70 -0.37 2.17 16.15
CA ASN A 70 -1.79 2.25 16.45
C ASN A 70 -2.63 2.54 15.19
N MET A 71 -2.21 3.48 14.33
CA MET A 71 -2.91 3.78 13.08
C MET A 71 -2.78 2.65 12.07
N LEU A 72 -1.62 1.99 12.02
CA LEU A 72 -1.43 0.80 11.22
C LEU A 72 -2.43 -0.31 11.63
N LYS A 73 -2.59 -0.55 12.94
CA LYS A 73 -3.54 -1.53 13.47
C LYS A 73 -4.98 -1.20 13.06
N ILE A 74 -5.41 0.07 13.20
CA ILE A 74 -6.73 0.52 12.78
C ILE A 74 -6.91 0.31 11.26
N GLY A 75 -5.91 0.71 10.45
CA GLY A 75 -5.96 0.51 9.01
C GLY A 75 -6.06 -0.97 8.62
N MET A 76 -5.32 -1.85 9.30
CA MET A 76 -5.46 -3.30 9.11
C MET A 76 -6.87 -3.82 9.42
N GLU A 77 -7.51 -3.29 10.45
CA GLU A 77 -8.89 -3.66 10.81
C GLU A 77 -9.92 -3.25 9.76
N MET A 78 -9.62 -2.22 8.95
CA MET A 78 -10.47 -1.75 7.85
C MET A 78 -10.30 -2.58 6.56
N THR A 79 -9.27 -3.43 6.48
CA THR A 79 -9.02 -4.25 5.28
C THR A 79 -10.01 -5.41 5.16
N ARG A 80 -10.29 -5.78 3.89
CA ARG A 80 -11.05 -6.96 3.48
C ARG A 80 -10.22 -7.83 2.54
N PRO A 81 -10.59 -9.09 2.32
CA PRO A 81 -9.95 -9.91 1.29
C PRO A 81 -9.95 -9.20 -0.08
N GLY A 82 -8.79 -9.21 -0.74
CA GLY A 82 -8.59 -8.52 -2.03
C GLY A 82 -8.13 -7.06 -1.93
N ASP A 83 -8.02 -6.49 -0.73
CA ASP A 83 -7.49 -5.13 -0.57
C ASP A 83 -5.95 -5.08 -0.70
N MET A 84 -5.46 -3.91 -1.08
CA MET A 84 -4.06 -3.48 -1.02
C MET A 84 -3.90 -2.44 0.07
N LEU A 85 -2.97 -2.63 1.02
CA LEU A 85 -2.70 -1.62 2.04
C LEU A 85 -1.70 -0.58 1.51
N VAL A 86 -2.08 0.69 1.54
CA VAL A 86 -1.27 1.82 1.09
C VAL A 86 -0.87 2.67 2.30
N ILE A 87 0.41 2.69 2.64
CA ILE A 87 0.93 3.40 3.82
C ILE A 87 1.74 4.62 3.36
N ALA A 88 1.18 5.81 3.50
CA ALA A 88 1.86 7.07 3.27
C ALA A 88 2.68 7.47 4.50
N GLY A 89 3.95 7.14 4.50
CA GLY A 89 4.90 7.39 5.60
C GLY A 89 5.81 8.59 5.35
N ARG A 90 5.47 9.47 4.40
CA ARG A 90 6.20 10.71 4.10
C ARG A 90 7.69 10.50 3.78
N ALA A 91 7.98 9.43 3.05
CA ALA A 91 9.35 9.04 2.69
C ALA A 91 10.29 8.82 3.91
N ASN A 92 9.75 8.59 5.09
CA ASN A 92 10.56 8.35 6.29
C ASN A 92 11.23 6.97 6.21
N ILE A 93 12.54 6.95 6.17
CA ILE A 93 13.37 5.74 6.13
C ILE A 93 14.13 5.48 7.44
N ASN A 94 13.90 6.29 8.48
CA ASN A 94 14.58 6.13 9.78
C ASN A 94 13.95 5.00 10.62
N TYR A 95 12.70 4.66 10.37
CA TYR A 95 11.96 3.65 11.10
C TYR A 95 11.21 2.72 10.15
N ALA A 96 11.15 1.44 10.50
CA ALA A 96 10.30 0.48 9.82
C ALA A 96 8.82 0.73 10.19
N LEU A 97 8.01 1.02 9.17
CA LEU A 97 6.56 1.20 9.30
C LEU A 97 5.82 -0.13 9.27
N LEU A 98 6.47 -1.16 8.72
CA LEU A 98 5.91 -2.49 8.51
C LEU A 98 7.00 -3.54 8.72
N GLY A 99 6.62 -4.71 9.20
CA GLY A 99 7.51 -5.87 9.34
C GLY A 99 6.78 -7.19 9.13
N GLY A 100 7.50 -8.31 9.21
CA GLY A 100 7.02 -9.65 8.87
C GLY A 100 5.77 -10.08 9.62
N ASN A 101 5.66 -9.78 10.91
CA ASN A 101 4.47 -10.15 11.70
C ASN A 101 3.20 -9.41 11.24
N VAL A 102 3.34 -8.15 10.84
CA VAL A 102 2.23 -7.37 10.28
C VAL A 102 1.82 -7.96 8.92
N CYS A 103 2.79 -8.26 8.05
CA CYS A 103 2.54 -8.90 6.75
C CYS A 103 1.84 -10.26 6.91
N LYS A 104 2.25 -11.07 7.88
CA LYS A 104 1.58 -12.33 8.20
C LYS A 104 0.12 -12.12 8.58
N GLY A 105 -0.16 -11.13 9.43
CA GLY A 105 -1.53 -10.77 9.82
C GLY A 105 -2.38 -10.28 8.64
N LEU A 106 -1.82 -9.45 7.77
CA LEU A 106 -2.48 -8.96 6.55
C LEU A 106 -2.78 -10.09 5.56
N LYS A 107 -1.81 -10.96 5.31
CA LYS A 107 -2.00 -12.14 4.45
C LYS A 107 -3.12 -13.03 4.97
N HIS A 108 -3.16 -13.27 6.28
CA HIS A 108 -4.23 -14.06 6.92
C HIS A 108 -5.62 -13.44 6.75
N ARG A 109 -5.71 -12.11 6.64
CA ARG A 109 -6.95 -11.37 6.35
C ARG A 109 -7.31 -11.34 4.87
N GLY A 110 -6.50 -11.95 4.00
CA GLY A 110 -6.72 -11.97 2.55
C GLY A 110 -6.28 -10.68 1.84
N VAL A 111 -5.51 -9.82 2.48
CA VAL A 111 -4.88 -8.64 1.84
C VAL A 111 -3.85 -9.15 0.83
N VAL A 112 -3.84 -8.57 -0.38
CA VAL A 112 -3.01 -9.08 -1.49
C VAL A 112 -1.58 -8.57 -1.47
N GLY A 113 -1.33 -7.45 -0.82
CA GLY A 113 0.00 -6.84 -0.70
C GLY A 113 -0.01 -5.52 0.05
N CYS A 114 1.16 -4.95 0.21
CA CYS A 114 1.38 -3.62 0.80
C CYS A 114 2.27 -2.76 -0.06
N VAL A 115 1.98 -1.46 -0.14
CA VAL A 115 2.87 -0.45 -0.69
C VAL A 115 3.13 0.62 0.37
N VAL A 116 4.41 0.96 0.59
CA VAL A 116 4.85 1.76 1.75
C VAL A 116 5.74 2.91 1.28
N ASP A 117 5.28 4.13 1.47
CA ASP A 117 6.12 5.32 1.26
C ASP A 117 6.99 5.59 2.50
N GLY A 118 7.90 4.66 2.77
CA GLY A 118 8.77 4.63 3.93
C GLY A 118 9.62 3.35 3.97
N ALA A 119 10.22 3.06 5.12
CA ALA A 119 11.02 1.85 5.31
C ALA A 119 10.22 0.69 5.91
N VAL A 120 10.71 -0.53 5.66
CA VAL A 120 10.19 -1.79 6.22
C VAL A 120 11.32 -2.63 6.79
N ARG A 121 10.99 -3.75 7.45
CA ARG A 121 11.95 -4.72 7.97
C ARG A 121 11.50 -6.17 7.78
N ASP A 122 12.31 -7.11 8.19
CA ASP A 122 12.02 -8.55 8.16
C ASP A 122 11.81 -9.10 6.73
N VAL A 123 12.62 -8.62 5.76
CA VAL A 123 12.49 -8.94 4.33
C VAL A 123 12.49 -10.43 4.05
N ALA A 124 13.36 -11.20 4.73
CA ALA A 124 13.43 -12.66 4.56
C ALA A 124 12.08 -13.32 4.94
N GLN A 125 11.52 -12.94 6.08
CA GLN A 125 10.20 -13.43 6.52
C GLN A 125 9.08 -13.03 5.56
N ILE A 126 9.10 -11.79 5.03
CA ILE A 126 8.10 -11.31 4.08
C ILE A 126 8.18 -12.08 2.76
N ARG A 127 9.40 -12.35 2.26
CA ARG A 127 9.64 -13.17 1.08
C ARG A 127 9.13 -14.60 1.30
N ASP A 128 9.47 -15.23 2.44
CA ASP A 128 9.07 -16.60 2.75
C ASP A 128 7.54 -16.74 2.92
N LEU A 129 6.86 -15.64 3.27
CA LEU A 129 5.40 -15.53 3.24
C LEU A 129 4.84 -15.40 1.82
N ASP A 130 5.64 -15.17 0.78
CA ASP A 130 5.16 -14.77 -0.55
C ASP A 130 4.13 -13.63 -0.47
N PHE A 131 4.44 -12.58 0.29
CA PHE A 131 3.56 -11.44 0.47
C PHE A 131 4.17 -10.20 -0.20
N PRO A 132 3.60 -9.71 -1.32
CA PRO A 132 4.13 -8.58 -2.06
C PRO A 132 4.20 -7.30 -1.22
N VAL A 133 5.40 -6.74 -1.13
CA VAL A 133 5.65 -5.46 -0.44
C VAL A 133 6.58 -4.60 -1.27
N HIS A 134 6.19 -3.35 -1.46
CA HIS A 134 7.03 -2.32 -2.05
C HIS A 134 7.31 -1.24 -1.00
N ALA A 135 8.54 -0.76 -0.94
CA ALA A 135 8.96 0.24 0.04
C ALA A 135 10.10 1.11 -0.51
N ARG A 136 10.40 2.22 0.17
CA ARG A 136 11.57 3.06 -0.16
C ARG A 136 12.88 2.47 0.32
N GLY A 137 12.87 1.66 1.37
CA GLY A 137 14.09 1.14 1.95
C GLY A 137 13.85 0.25 3.15
N LEU A 138 14.93 -0.05 3.84
CA LEU A 138 14.94 -0.91 5.00
C LEU A 138 15.43 -0.14 6.24
N ALA A 139 14.78 -0.38 7.38
CA ALA A 139 15.23 0.11 8.69
C ALA A 139 14.94 -0.94 9.75
N ILE A 140 15.88 -1.19 10.65
CA ILE A 140 15.68 -2.18 11.72
C ILE A 140 14.88 -1.63 12.90
N ASN A 141 15.00 -0.33 13.18
CA ASN A 141 14.26 0.31 14.26
C ASN A 141 12.78 0.39 13.95
N ALA A 142 11.94 0.06 14.92
CA ALA A 142 10.53 0.41 14.86
C ALA A 142 10.33 1.85 15.31
N GLY A 143 9.35 2.53 14.72
CA GLY A 143 8.99 3.87 15.15
C GLY A 143 8.15 3.90 16.43
N PRO A 144 7.78 5.09 16.91
CA PRO A 144 6.90 5.28 18.05
C PRO A 144 5.58 4.51 17.89
N THR A 145 5.02 4.07 19.02
CA THR A 145 3.80 3.23 19.00
C THR A 145 2.52 4.07 18.83
N VAL A 146 2.52 5.29 19.32
CA VAL A 146 1.34 6.18 19.37
C VAL A 146 1.63 7.51 18.72
N GLY A 147 0.71 7.99 17.92
CA GLY A 147 0.78 9.31 17.30
C GLY A 147 -0.39 9.59 16.35
N PRO A 148 -0.43 10.79 15.77
CA PRO A 148 -1.50 11.18 14.86
C PRO A 148 -1.40 10.42 13.55
N GLY A 149 -2.55 10.12 12.95
CA GLY A 149 -2.64 9.50 11.64
C GLY A 149 -4.09 9.44 11.18
N GLU A 150 -4.29 9.10 9.93
CA GLU A 150 -5.61 9.06 9.33
C GLU A 150 -5.76 7.78 8.50
N VAL A 151 -6.95 7.22 8.48
CA VAL A 151 -7.27 6.00 7.73
C VAL A 151 -8.38 6.28 6.72
N ASN A 152 -8.22 5.75 5.52
CA ASN A 152 -9.14 5.93 4.39
C ASN A 152 -9.37 7.42 4.05
N VAL A 153 -8.28 8.17 3.98
CA VAL A 153 -8.22 9.52 3.40
C VAL A 153 -7.38 9.47 2.11
N PRO A 154 -7.56 10.40 1.16
CA PRO A 154 -6.62 10.54 0.06
C PRO A 154 -5.21 10.81 0.58
N VAL A 155 -4.22 10.14 0.02
CA VAL A 155 -2.82 10.25 0.44
C VAL A 155 -1.91 10.59 -0.73
N ALA A 156 -0.90 11.44 -0.47
CA ALA A 156 0.22 11.59 -1.38
C ALA A 156 1.13 10.36 -1.25
N PHE A 157 1.42 9.69 -2.36
CA PHE A 157 2.17 8.44 -2.37
C PHE A 157 3.10 8.40 -3.60
N GLY A 158 4.39 8.47 -3.37
CA GLY A 158 5.31 8.74 -4.46
C GLY A 158 4.97 10.07 -5.14
N HIS A 159 4.75 10.05 -6.45
CA HIS A 159 4.32 11.25 -7.20
C HIS A 159 2.82 11.21 -7.57
N CYS A 160 2.06 10.33 -6.93
CA CYS A 160 0.62 10.17 -7.16
C CYS A 160 -0.18 10.59 -5.93
N VAL A 161 -1.47 10.79 -6.15
CA VAL A 161 -2.47 10.79 -5.08
C VAL A 161 -3.25 9.50 -5.19
N VAL A 162 -3.32 8.76 -4.08
CA VAL A 162 -4.10 7.52 -3.98
C VAL A 162 -5.35 7.81 -3.17
N PHE A 163 -6.51 7.54 -3.76
CA PHE A 163 -7.78 7.60 -3.05
C PHE A 163 -8.14 6.23 -2.48
N PRO A 164 -8.84 6.18 -1.33
CA PRO A 164 -9.43 4.92 -0.87
C PRO A 164 -10.34 4.34 -1.96
N GLY A 165 -10.15 3.06 -2.27
CA GLY A 165 -10.89 2.38 -3.35
C GLY A 165 -10.25 2.43 -4.74
N ASP A 166 -9.18 3.20 -4.95
CA ASP A 166 -8.39 3.08 -6.19
C ASP A 166 -7.82 1.66 -6.31
N VAL A 167 -7.67 1.16 -7.55
CA VAL A 167 -6.99 -0.12 -7.76
C VAL A 167 -5.49 0.12 -7.83
N VAL A 168 -4.76 -0.54 -6.94
CA VAL A 168 -3.29 -0.52 -6.96
C VAL A 168 -2.81 -1.83 -7.57
N VAL A 169 -2.13 -1.75 -8.72
CA VAL A 169 -1.47 -2.88 -9.37
C VAL A 169 0.03 -2.78 -9.12
N ALA A 170 0.64 -3.85 -8.65
CA ALA A 170 2.05 -3.87 -8.29
C ALA A 170 2.70 -5.19 -8.68
N ASP A 171 3.90 -5.12 -9.24
CA ASP A 171 4.76 -6.26 -9.57
C ASP A 171 6.23 -5.90 -9.30
N GLU A 172 7.18 -6.73 -9.74
CA GLU A 172 8.61 -6.48 -9.49
C GLU A 172 9.19 -5.27 -10.25
N GLU A 173 8.47 -4.74 -11.25
CA GLU A 173 8.90 -3.58 -12.03
C GLU A 173 8.40 -2.27 -11.44
N GLY A 174 7.23 -2.28 -10.78
CA GLY A 174 6.70 -1.07 -10.18
C GLY A 174 5.27 -1.15 -9.66
N ILE A 175 4.69 0.03 -9.54
CA ILE A 175 3.36 0.23 -9.00
C ILE A 175 2.60 1.20 -9.90
N VAL A 176 1.36 0.86 -10.24
CA VAL A 176 0.43 1.74 -10.96
C VAL A 176 -0.86 1.87 -10.17
N VAL A 177 -1.34 3.08 -10.01
CA VAL A 177 -2.62 3.41 -9.38
C VAL A 177 -3.65 3.71 -10.46
N VAL A 178 -4.72 2.94 -10.49
CA VAL A 178 -5.79 3.05 -11.48
C VAL A 178 -7.07 3.48 -10.78
N PRO A 179 -7.52 4.74 -10.93
CA PRO A 179 -8.83 5.13 -10.43
C PRO A 179 -9.93 4.36 -11.17
N PRO A 180 -10.88 3.70 -10.48
CA PRO A 180 -11.87 2.82 -11.12
C PRO A 180 -12.66 3.47 -12.25
N ARG A 181 -12.95 4.77 -12.13
CA ARG A 181 -13.68 5.55 -13.15
C ARG A 181 -12.97 5.68 -14.51
N TYR A 182 -11.68 5.31 -14.59
CA TYR A 182 -10.88 5.36 -15.82
C TYR A 182 -10.43 3.96 -16.28
N ALA A 183 -10.95 2.90 -15.68
CA ALA A 183 -10.55 1.52 -15.94
C ALA A 183 -11.46 0.78 -16.94
N GLU A 184 -12.25 1.52 -17.73
CA GLU A 184 -13.11 0.99 -18.80
C GLU A 184 -12.34 0.61 -20.06
#